data_b70066d93540c44235f26409dcddc143
#
_entry.id   b70066d93540c44235f26409dcddc143
#
_cell.length_a   1.000
_cell.length_b   1.000
_cell.length_c   1.000
_cell.angle_alpha   90.00
_cell.angle_beta   90.00
_cell.angle_gamma   90.00
#
_symmetry.space_group_name_H-M   'P 1'
#
loop_
_entity.id
_entity.type
_entity.pdbx_description
1 polymer ?
#
loop_
_entity_poly.entity_id
_entity_poly.type
_entity_poly.pdbx_seq_one_letter_code
_entity_poly.pdbx_strand_id
1 'polypeptide(L)'
;HLNVRRQRQMCIRDSFLGGQNRNYRFDMSVVKVLADQVDKIIKNNDIQLYILFSRRTDQFIIEYLKERFLDQNIIWNGEGNPYLALMKFSKYLICTADSVSIISESISSTKPVYIFKLPSLKKNNRIEKFIAMLLQKNYARLLGEKLEDFTSSYENETFQVARVIEERYNNKV
;
A
#
# COMPACT_ATOMS: atom_id res chain seq x y z
N HIS A 1 -35.19 -25.24 -1.26
CA HIS A 1 -34.67 -23.97 -0.69
C HIS A 1 -33.21 -23.80 -1.05
N LEU A 2 -32.94 -23.12 -2.15
CA LEU A 2 -31.62 -22.71 -2.54
C LEU A 2 -31.23 -21.52 -1.65
N ASN A 3 -30.41 -21.80 -0.64
CA ASN A 3 -29.68 -20.75 0.07
C ASN A 3 -28.65 -20.12 -0.90
N VAL A 4 -29.08 -19.11 -1.63
CA VAL A 4 -28.17 -18.20 -2.29
C VAL A 4 -27.46 -17.43 -1.17
N ARG A 5 -26.35 -17.96 -0.68
CA ARG A 5 -25.39 -17.16 0.08
C ARG A 5 -25.04 -16.01 -0.84
N ARG A 6 -25.55 -14.80 -0.54
CA ARG A 6 -25.00 -13.57 -1.09
C ARG A 6 -23.49 -13.65 -0.88
N GLN A 7 -22.74 -13.86 -1.95
CA GLN A 7 -21.33 -13.57 -1.96
C GLN A 7 -21.25 -12.08 -1.63
N ARG A 8 -21.00 -11.77 -0.35
CA ARG A 8 -20.56 -10.44 0.02
C ARG A 8 -19.34 -10.20 -0.85
N GLN A 9 -19.38 -9.19 -1.71
CA GLN A 9 -18.21 -8.71 -2.39
C GLN A 9 -17.26 -8.26 -1.28
N MET A 10 -16.35 -9.18 -0.88
CA MET A 10 -15.34 -8.88 0.11
C MET A 10 -14.44 -7.83 -0.51
N CYS A 11 -14.50 -6.62 0.03
CA CYS A 11 -13.60 -5.56 -0.37
C CYS A 11 -12.19 -5.96 0.06
N ILE A 12 -11.41 -6.50 -0.87
CA ILE A 12 -10.00 -6.83 -0.65
C ILE A 12 -9.25 -5.52 -0.48
N ARG A 13 -8.42 -5.45 0.55
CA ARG A 13 -7.53 -4.33 0.85
C ARG A 13 -6.15 -4.87 1.14
N ASP A 14 -5.15 -4.31 0.47
CA ASP A 14 -3.80 -4.82 0.56
C ASP A 14 -2.91 -3.90 1.38
N SER A 15 -2.06 -4.51 2.16
CA SER A 15 -0.99 -3.84 2.86
C SER A 15 0.35 -4.35 2.36
N PHE A 16 1.14 -3.44 1.79
CA PHE A 16 2.52 -3.71 1.40
C PHE A 16 3.44 -3.23 2.50
N LEU A 17 4.00 -4.18 3.25
CA LEU A 17 4.92 -3.87 4.31
C LEU A 17 6.35 -3.93 3.80
N GLY A 18 7.07 -2.84 4.00
CA GLY A 18 8.49 -2.76 3.77
C GLY A 18 9.30 -3.41 4.89
N GLY A 19 10.50 -2.94 5.08
CA GLY A 19 11.38 -3.39 6.14
C GLY A 19 12.36 -2.30 6.53
N GLN A 20 13.14 -2.56 7.55
CA GLN A 20 14.15 -1.64 8.03
C GLN A 20 15.11 -1.25 6.91
N ASN A 21 15.44 0.02 6.84
CA ASN A 21 16.45 0.54 5.93
C ASN A 21 17.22 1.71 6.58
N ARG A 22 18.24 2.23 5.89
CA ARG A 22 19.07 3.32 6.41
C ARG A 22 18.35 4.67 6.61
N ASN A 23 17.09 4.79 6.17
CA ASN A 23 16.32 6.04 6.23
C ASN A 23 15.22 5.97 7.28
N TYR A 24 14.72 4.78 7.60
CA TYR A 24 13.57 4.58 8.47
C TYR A 24 13.80 3.44 9.46
N ARG A 25 13.28 3.65 10.66
CA ARG A 25 13.16 2.61 11.67
C ARG A 25 11.91 1.78 11.42
N PHE A 26 12.08 0.47 11.39
CA PHE A 26 10.99 -0.49 11.24
C PHE A 26 11.23 -1.67 12.19
N ASP A 27 11.13 -1.39 13.48
CA ASP A 27 11.30 -2.36 14.57
C ASP A 27 9.93 -2.78 15.15
N MET A 28 9.97 -3.70 16.13
CA MET A 28 8.74 -4.21 16.77
C MET A 28 7.89 -3.11 17.41
N SER A 29 8.48 -2.03 17.90
CA SER A 29 7.71 -0.92 18.49
C SER A 29 6.84 -0.22 17.43
N VAL A 30 7.39 0.00 16.25
CA VAL A 30 6.71 0.58 15.09
C VAL A 30 5.67 -0.39 14.52
N VAL A 31 6.03 -1.67 14.43
CA VAL A 31 5.12 -2.72 13.92
C VAL A 31 3.91 -2.91 14.82
N LYS A 32 4.06 -2.83 16.14
CA LYS A 32 2.92 -2.89 17.07
C LYS A 32 1.95 -1.72 16.83
N VAL A 33 2.44 -0.50 16.64
CA VAL A 33 1.60 0.67 16.32
C VAL A 33 0.86 0.47 14.99
N LEU A 34 1.57 -0.03 13.97
CA LEU A 34 0.95 -0.36 12.69
C LEU A 34 -0.15 -1.42 12.86
N ALA A 35 0.14 -2.49 13.58
CA ALA A 35 -0.81 -3.58 13.82
C ALA A 35 -2.06 -3.11 14.57
N ASP A 36 -1.90 -2.26 15.60
CA ASP A 36 -3.02 -1.66 16.33
C ASP A 36 -3.89 -0.78 15.42
N GLN A 37 -3.28 -0.03 14.52
CA GLN A 37 -3.99 0.79 13.56
C GLN A 37 -4.74 -0.05 12.52
N VAL A 38 -4.11 -1.12 12.05
CA VAL A 38 -4.71 -2.10 11.14
C VAL A 38 -5.90 -2.79 11.79
N ASP A 39 -5.81 -3.21 13.05
CA ASP A 39 -6.92 -3.80 13.81
C ASP A 39 -8.14 -2.86 13.87
N LYS A 40 -7.91 -1.57 14.11
CA LYS A 40 -8.98 -0.57 14.10
C LYS A 40 -9.62 -0.43 12.72
N ILE A 41 -8.81 -0.45 11.67
CA ILE A 41 -9.28 -0.36 10.29
C ILE A 41 -10.15 -1.58 9.97
N ILE A 42 -9.71 -2.79 10.32
CA ILE A 42 -10.47 -4.02 10.09
C ILE A 42 -11.82 -3.95 10.80
N LYS A 43 -11.82 -3.60 12.08
CA LYS A 43 -13.05 -3.51 12.90
C LYS A 43 -14.03 -2.45 12.38
N ASN A 44 -13.51 -1.30 11.93
CA ASN A 44 -14.34 -0.18 11.51
C ASN A 44 -14.90 -0.32 10.09
N ASN A 45 -14.38 -1.22 9.27
CA ASN A 45 -14.69 -1.24 7.83
C ASN A 45 -15.21 -2.59 7.30
N ASP A 46 -15.32 -3.63 8.12
CA ASP A 46 -15.71 -5.01 7.69
C ASP A 46 -14.95 -5.45 6.43
N ILE A 47 -13.63 -5.52 6.54
CA ILE A 47 -12.73 -5.72 5.40
C ILE A 47 -11.89 -6.97 5.55
N GLN A 48 -11.49 -7.52 4.42
CA GLN A 48 -10.41 -8.50 4.35
C GLN A 48 -9.11 -7.81 3.96
N LEU A 49 -8.06 -8.03 4.74
CA LEU A 49 -6.74 -7.48 4.53
C LEU A 49 -5.78 -8.56 4.00
N TYR A 50 -5.04 -8.23 2.95
CA TYR A 50 -3.91 -9.01 2.49
C TYR A 50 -2.61 -8.33 2.92
N ILE A 51 -1.71 -9.06 3.57
CA ILE A 51 -0.42 -8.53 4.00
C ILE A 51 0.69 -9.17 3.16
N LEU A 52 1.41 -8.34 2.43
CA LEU A 52 2.61 -8.71 1.70
C LEU A 52 3.85 -8.14 2.38
N PHE A 53 4.84 -8.99 2.57
CA PHE A 53 6.12 -8.61 3.15
C PHE A 53 7.17 -8.38 2.07
N SER A 54 8.06 -7.44 2.31
CA SER A 54 9.24 -7.27 1.49
C SER A 54 10.35 -8.24 1.90
N ARG A 55 11.33 -8.44 1.03
CA ARG A 55 12.54 -9.21 1.34
C ARG A 55 13.36 -8.64 2.50
N ARG A 56 13.07 -7.39 2.91
CA ARG A 56 13.75 -6.69 4.01
C ARG A 56 12.97 -6.75 5.33
N THR A 57 11.81 -7.40 5.33
CA THR A 57 11.02 -7.54 6.54
C THR A 57 11.61 -8.66 7.40
N ASP A 58 11.96 -8.34 8.63
CA ASP A 58 12.57 -9.30 9.55
C ASP A 58 11.61 -10.46 9.87
N GLN A 59 12.14 -11.67 9.98
CA GLN A 59 11.36 -12.88 10.16
C GLN A 59 10.48 -12.82 11.44
N PHE A 60 11.00 -12.29 12.54
CA PHE A 60 10.23 -12.16 13.79
C PHE A 60 9.06 -11.17 13.67
N ILE A 61 9.16 -10.17 12.78
CA ILE A 61 8.04 -9.26 12.46
C ILE A 61 6.96 -10.01 11.68
N ILE A 62 7.37 -10.82 10.72
CA ILE A 62 6.46 -11.66 9.93
C ILE A 62 5.70 -12.63 10.85
N GLU A 63 6.39 -13.28 11.76
CA GLU A 63 5.81 -14.23 12.73
C GLU A 63 4.80 -13.52 13.65
N TYR A 64 5.17 -12.37 14.20
CA TYR A 64 4.28 -11.58 15.04
C TYR A 64 2.99 -11.16 14.31
N LEU A 65 3.11 -10.70 13.08
CA LEU A 65 1.93 -10.29 12.30
C LEU A 65 1.08 -11.48 11.87
N LYS A 66 1.70 -12.62 11.56
CA LYS A 66 0.99 -13.87 11.28
C LYS A 66 0.18 -14.31 12.48
N GLU A 67 0.79 -14.36 13.67
CA GLU A 67 0.11 -14.74 14.91
C GLU A 67 -1.05 -13.80 15.23
N ARG A 68 -0.83 -12.49 15.07
CA ARG A 68 -1.85 -11.48 15.38
C ARG A 68 -3.05 -11.49 14.46
N PHE A 69 -2.87 -11.83 13.18
CA PHE A 69 -3.90 -11.75 12.15
C PHE A 69 -4.35 -13.09 11.58
N LEU A 70 -4.08 -14.19 12.30
CA LEU A 70 -4.34 -15.57 11.86
C LEU A 70 -5.79 -15.82 11.42
N ASP A 71 -6.77 -15.26 12.11
CA ASP A 71 -8.18 -15.62 11.93
C ASP A 71 -8.96 -14.71 10.98
N GLN A 72 -8.39 -13.60 10.55
CA GLN A 72 -9.15 -12.55 9.87
C GLN A 72 -8.62 -12.15 8.51
N ASN A 73 -7.40 -12.55 8.16
CA ASN A 73 -6.71 -11.96 7.02
C ASN A 73 -5.82 -12.97 6.31
N ILE A 74 -5.63 -12.76 5.04
CA ILE A 74 -4.75 -13.59 4.24
C ILE A 74 -3.36 -12.97 4.25
N ILE A 75 -2.45 -13.64 4.94
CA ILE A 75 -1.04 -13.31 4.89
C ILE A 75 -0.42 -14.18 3.80
N TRP A 76 0.32 -13.56 2.90
CA TRP A 76 1.03 -14.29 1.86
C TRP A 76 2.00 -15.31 2.48
N ASN A 77 1.86 -16.57 2.06
CA ASN A 77 2.63 -17.70 2.58
C ASN A 77 4.03 -17.87 1.94
N GLY A 78 4.34 -17.06 0.92
CA GLY A 78 5.60 -17.14 0.17
C GLY A 78 5.47 -17.87 -1.16
N GLU A 79 4.34 -18.50 -1.47
CA GLU A 79 4.11 -19.18 -2.73
C GLU A 79 3.51 -18.25 -3.79
N GLY A 80 4.07 -18.31 -4.99
CA GLY A 80 3.68 -17.43 -6.09
C GLY A 80 4.01 -15.95 -5.82
N ASN A 81 3.55 -15.06 -6.67
CA ASN A 81 3.66 -13.62 -6.47
C ASN A 81 2.30 -12.95 -6.70
N PRO A 82 1.50 -12.73 -5.65
CA PRO A 82 0.17 -12.14 -5.77
C PRO A 82 0.21 -10.63 -6.03
N TYR A 83 1.37 -9.97 -6.02
CA TYR A 83 1.53 -8.52 -6.07
C TYR A 83 0.69 -7.85 -7.16
N LEU A 84 0.80 -8.31 -8.42
CA LEU A 84 0.05 -7.72 -9.53
C LEU A 84 -1.46 -7.97 -9.42
N ALA A 85 -1.85 -9.15 -8.93
CA ALA A 85 -3.26 -9.46 -8.71
C ALA A 85 -3.86 -8.55 -7.63
N LEU A 86 -3.14 -8.36 -6.53
CA LEU A 86 -3.53 -7.47 -5.44
C LEU A 86 -3.59 -6.02 -5.93
N MET A 87 -2.56 -5.53 -6.63
CA MET A 87 -2.58 -4.20 -7.26
C MET A 87 -3.79 -4.01 -8.18
N LYS A 88 -4.26 -5.05 -8.86
CA LYS A 88 -5.41 -4.97 -9.78
C LYS A 88 -6.77 -5.04 -9.06
N PHE A 89 -6.91 -5.91 -8.05
CA PHE A 89 -8.22 -6.26 -7.49
C PHE A 89 -8.53 -5.59 -6.15
N SER A 90 -7.56 -5.00 -5.47
CA SER A 90 -7.80 -4.31 -4.21
C SER A 90 -8.62 -3.06 -4.38
N LYS A 91 -9.43 -2.75 -3.38
CA LYS A 91 -10.14 -1.48 -3.33
C LYS A 91 -9.27 -0.35 -2.80
N TYR A 92 -8.41 -0.64 -1.82
CA TYR A 92 -7.49 0.33 -1.20
C TYR A 92 -6.11 -0.29 -1.11
N LEU A 93 -5.08 0.53 -1.18
CA LEU A 93 -3.68 0.12 -1.02
C LEU A 93 -3.08 0.84 0.19
N ILE A 94 -2.44 0.07 1.07
CA ILE A 94 -1.74 0.61 2.24
C ILE A 94 -0.26 0.32 2.07
N CYS A 95 0.57 1.36 2.09
CA CYS A 95 2.02 1.24 1.91
C CYS A 95 2.76 1.80 3.11
N THR A 96 3.85 1.16 3.52
CA THR A 96 4.79 1.77 4.47
C THR A 96 5.71 2.78 3.78
N ALA A 97 6.11 3.82 4.48
CA ALA A 97 6.83 4.98 3.94
C ALA A 97 8.26 4.67 3.42
N ASP A 98 8.77 3.46 3.61
CA ASP A 98 10.16 3.11 3.30
C ASP A 98 10.42 2.78 1.82
N SER A 99 9.38 2.55 1.02
CA SER A 99 9.52 2.09 -0.36
C SER A 99 8.88 3.05 -1.36
N VAL A 100 9.69 3.91 -1.97
CA VAL A 100 9.26 4.83 -3.04
C VAL A 100 8.66 4.05 -4.22
N SER A 101 9.26 2.92 -4.62
CA SER A 101 8.78 2.12 -5.75
C SER A 101 7.35 1.62 -5.51
N ILE A 102 7.10 0.97 -4.37
CA ILE A 102 5.77 0.46 -4.03
C ILE A 102 4.75 1.60 -3.97
N ILE A 103 5.09 2.73 -3.36
CA ILE A 103 4.20 3.90 -3.30
C ILE A 103 3.89 4.42 -4.70
N SER A 104 4.90 4.59 -5.56
CA SER A 104 4.73 5.08 -6.93
C SER A 104 3.87 4.14 -7.78
N GLU A 105 4.12 2.83 -7.70
CA GLU A 105 3.32 1.83 -8.39
C GLU A 105 1.87 1.80 -7.89
N SER A 106 1.68 1.91 -6.57
CA SER A 106 0.35 1.98 -5.96
C SER A 106 -0.44 3.20 -6.45
N ILE A 107 0.18 4.37 -6.51
CA ILE A 107 -0.46 5.60 -7.01
C ILE A 107 -0.80 5.47 -8.50
N SER A 108 0.07 4.84 -9.27
CA SER A 108 -0.17 4.59 -10.70
C SER A 108 -1.36 3.66 -10.97
N SER A 109 -1.82 2.91 -9.97
CA SER A 109 -3.03 2.09 -10.05
C SER A 109 -4.34 2.89 -10.03
N THR A 110 -4.28 4.20 -9.78
CA THR A 110 -5.42 5.11 -9.61
C THR A 110 -6.36 4.81 -8.43
N LYS A 111 -6.00 3.86 -7.60
CA LYS A 111 -6.76 3.49 -6.40
C LYS A 111 -6.43 4.41 -5.23
N PRO A 112 -7.30 4.50 -4.21
CA PRO A 112 -6.97 5.19 -2.98
C PRO A 112 -5.76 4.54 -2.29
N VAL A 113 -4.69 5.31 -2.13
CA VAL A 113 -3.43 4.89 -1.51
C VAL A 113 -3.28 5.55 -0.15
N TYR A 114 -3.01 4.74 0.87
CA TYR A 114 -2.74 5.19 2.22
C TYR A 114 -1.31 4.89 2.62
N ILE A 115 -0.64 5.86 3.24
CA ILE A 115 0.77 5.73 3.63
C ILE A 115 0.86 5.69 5.15
N PHE A 116 1.42 4.58 5.67
CA PHE A 116 1.82 4.50 7.06
C PHE A 116 3.18 5.16 7.23
N LYS A 117 3.22 6.25 8.00
CA LYS A 117 4.46 6.96 8.31
C LYS A 117 5.35 6.12 9.21
N LEU A 118 6.63 6.06 8.85
CA LEU A 118 7.67 5.44 9.65
C LEU A 118 8.55 6.52 10.31
N PRO A 119 9.10 6.26 11.51
CA PRO A 119 10.06 7.16 12.13
C PRO A 119 11.32 7.31 11.27
N SER A 120 11.61 8.52 10.84
CA SER A 120 12.79 8.80 10.03
C SER A 120 14.05 8.81 10.87
N LEU A 121 15.11 8.17 10.35
CA LEU A 121 16.46 8.18 10.93
C LEU A 121 17.30 9.36 10.44
N LYS A 122 16.80 10.16 9.49
CA LYS A 122 17.51 11.26 8.85
C LYS A 122 16.71 12.55 8.86
N LYS A 123 17.35 13.67 9.19
CA LYS A 123 16.71 15.01 9.22
C LYS A 123 16.25 15.51 7.84
N ASN A 124 16.94 15.17 6.75
CA ASN A 124 16.63 15.60 5.38
C ASN A 124 16.36 14.39 4.48
N ASN A 125 15.31 13.65 4.80
CA ASN A 125 14.94 12.46 4.05
C ASN A 125 14.22 12.86 2.75
N ARG A 126 14.80 12.53 1.59
CA ARG A 126 14.19 12.81 0.28
C ARG A 126 12.85 12.10 0.11
N ILE A 127 12.69 10.93 0.74
CA ILE A 127 11.44 10.17 0.69
C ILE A 127 10.32 10.93 1.42
N GLU A 128 10.63 11.60 2.54
CA GLU A 128 9.64 12.43 3.23
C GLU A 128 9.17 13.61 2.39
N LYS A 129 10.08 14.25 1.65
CA LYS A 129 9.71 15.32 0.70
C LYS A 129 8.81 14.78 -0.41
N PHE A 130 9.13 13.61 -0.94
CA PHE A 130 8.29 12.92 -1.92
C PHE A 130 6.90 12.61 -1.36
N ILE A 131 6.81 12.01 -0.18
CA ILE A 131 5.53 11.73 0.48
C ILE A 131 4.76 13.03 0.74
N ALA A 132 5.40 14.07 1.24
CA ALA A 132 4.75 15.37 1.48
C ALA A 132 4.13 15.94 0.19
N MET A 133 4.85 15.85 -0.93
CA MET A 133 4.34 16.26 -2.25
C MET A 133 3.10 15.44 -2.65
N LEU A 134 3.12 14.11 -2.45
CA LEU A 134 1.98 13.24 -2.77
C LEU A 134 0.74 13.58 -1.94
N LEU A 135 0.93 13.85 -0.65
CA LEU A 135 -0.15 14.25 0.26
C LEU A 135 -0.72 15.62 -0.13
N GLN A 136 0.14 16.60 -0.45
CA GLN A 136 -0.26 17.94 -0.88
C GLN A 136 -1.08 17.90 -2.17
N LYS A 137 -0.73 17.03 -3.11
CA LYS A 137 -1.45 16.81 -4.37
C LYS A 137 -2.67 15.90 -4.25
N ASN A 138 -2.98 15.41 -3.05
CA ASN A 138 -4.03 14.42 -2.80
C ASN A 138 -3.90 13.13 -3.64
N TYR A 139 -2.67 12.74 -3.99
CA TYR A 139 -2.39 11.48 -4.68
C TYR A 139 -2.37 10.30 -3.72
N ALA A 140 -2.12 10.56 -2.44
CA ALA A 140 -2.21 9.61 -1.35
C ALA A 140 -2.70 10.31 -0.08
N ARG A 141 -3.11 9.52 0.92
CA ARG A 141 -3.46 10.01 2.25
C ARG A 141 -2.63 9.31 3.31
N LEU A 142 -2.49 9.92 4.48
CA LEU A 142 -1.92 9.22 5.63
C LEU A 142 -2.89 8.16 6.13
N LEU A 143 -2.34 7.02 6.55
CA LEU A 143 -3.13 5.97 7.15
C LEU A 143 -3.73 6.47 8.47
N GLY A 144 -5.05 6.50 8.54
CA GLY A 144 -5.85 6.83 9.70
C GLY A 144 -6.57 5.59 10.24
N GLU A 145 -7.60 5.81 11.05
CA GLU A 145 -8.44 4.73 11.59
C GLU A 145 -9.58 4.32 10.64
N LYS A 146 -9.80 5.09 9.59
CA LYS A 146 -10.83 4.83 8.57
C LYS A 146 -10.23 4.91 7.19
N LEU A 147 -10.74 4.08 6.29
CA LEU A 147 -10.43 4.14 4.87
C LEU A 147 -11.66 4.66 4.13
N GLU A 148 -11.46 5.71 3.35
CA GLU A 148 -12.50 6.37 2.58
C GLU A 148 -12.17 6.32 1.10
N ASP A 149 -13.20 6.30 0.27
CA ASP A 149 -13.00 6.42 -1.17
C ASP A 149 -12.54 7.85 -1.49
N PHE A 150 -11.52 7.95 -2.32
CA PHE A 150 -11.13 9.21 -2.96
C PHE A 150 -10.55 8.92 -4.34
N THR A 151 -10.70 9.88 -5.22
CA THR A 151 -10.13 9.78 -6.57
C THR A 151 -8.81 10.53 -6.61
N SER A 152 -7.76 9.85 -7.03
CA SER A 152 -6.47 10.47 -7.31
C SER A 152 -6.49 11.05 -8.72
N SER A 153 -6.09 12.31 -8.87
CA SER A 153 -5.87 12.95 -10.18
C SER A 153 -4.45 12.67 -10.73
N TYR A 154 -3.78 11.64 -10.22
CA TYR A 154 -2.45 11.29 -10.69
C TYR A 154 -2.49 10.81 -12.14
N GLU A 155 -1.80 11.52 -13.01
CA GLU A 155 -1.52 11.07 -14.36
C GLU A 155 -0.12 10.43 -14.37
N ASN A 156 -0.04 9.22 -14.89
CA ASN A 156 1.24 8.51 -14.98
C ASN A 156 2.15 9.23 -15.97
N GLU A 157 3.27 9.77 -15.44
CA GLU A 157 4.26 10.52 -16.24
C GLU A 157 4.82 9.69 -17.40
N THR A 158 4.88 8.36 -17.28
CA THR A 158 5.30 7.47 -18.36
C THR A 158 4.38 7.57 -19.58
N PHE A 159 3.06 7.66 -19.37
CA PHE A 159 2.11 7.84 -20.45
C PHE A 159 2.20 9.24 -21.07
N GLN A 160 2.47 10.27 -20.28
CA GLN A 160 2.68 11.61 -20.79
C GLN A 160 3.92 11.67 -21.68
N VAL A 161 5.03 11.10 -21.22
CA VAL A 161 6.28 11.02 -22.01
C VAL A 161 6.09 10.18 -23.26
N ALA A 162 5.39 9.05 -23.18
CA ALA A 162 5.09 8.21 -24.35
C ALA A 162 4.30 8.98 -25.41
N ARG A 163 3.25 9.73 -25.02
CA ARG A 163 2.50 10.61 -25.93
C ARG A 163 3.38 11.65 -26.63
N VAL A 164 4.24 12.33 -25.87
CA VAL A 164 5.17 13.33 -26.44
C VAL A 164 6.14 12.70 -27.44
N ILE A 165 6.63 11.48 -27.16
CA ILE A 165 7.50 10.76 -28.09
C ILE A 165 6.75 10.39 -29.36
N GLU A 166 5.53 9.86 -29.23
CA GLU A 166 4.69 9.48 -30.36
C GLU A 166 4.34 10.68 -31.24
N GLU A 167 3.92 11.79 -30.66
CA GLU A 167 3.65 13.05 -31.38
C GLU A 167 4.88 13.55 -32.15
N ARG A 168 6.07 13.53 -31.52
CA ARG A 168 7.32 13.95 -32.19
C ARG A 168 7.77 12.97 -33.26
N TYR A 169 7.48 11.71 -33.15
CA TYR A 169 7.78 10.71 -34.17
C TYR A 169 6.86 10.90 -35.39
N ASN A 170 5.55 11.04 -35.17
CA ASN A 170 4.57 11.21 -36.23
C ASN A 170 4.70 12.56 -36.99
N ASN A 171 5.18 13.59 -36.31
CA ASN A 171 5.44 14.91 -36.93
C ASN A 171 6.76 14.99 -37.73
N LYS A 172 7.56 13.91 -37.75
CA LYS A 172 8.80 13.81 -38.53
C LYS A 172 8.64 13.00 -39.82
N VAL A 173 7.46 12.45 -40.06
CA VAL A 173 7.05 11.79 -41.28
C VAL A 173 6.14 12.72 -42.07
#